data_d524cf8c8819ff77b28f8c260a27610e
#
_entry.id   d524cf8c8819ff77b28f8c260a27610e
#
_cell.length_a   1.000
_cell.length_b   1.000
_cell.length_c   1.000
_cell.angle_alpha   90.00
_cell.angle_beta   90.00
_cell.angle_gamma   90.00
#
_symmetry.space_group_name_H-M   'P 1'
#
loop_
_entity.id
_entity.type
_entity.pdbx_description
1 polymer ?
#
loop_
_entity_poly.entity_id
_entity_poly.type
_entity_poly.pdbx_seq_one_letter_code
_entity_poly.pdbx_strand_id
1 'polypeptide(L)'
;VIGLLAIGCADPFGAGPEVWDDPVPHDDHGDWVFAHRIERIDLEVGPEAEAILASERLLTEPRTWVEAEATVDFEDAGPVGLRMRGGSGSFQRWGQKPKLQLDFNRVTGERFHGLEGLSLNNAKMDCSALGESLAALAFAEVGVPASRVGWAQLFVNGADHGLYVVVETQDDRFLDRAFDDDDANLYDGSYRWAGWLPYFLDFAEGRDHRFDLEEGEDVGFRDLLEISAGVERALADDRLPSGLREGVDWDEVLRFAAADQWLGNEDGYPTNRNNYDVVFPTDAPMAVVPWDLDATFRETDADRWTRPKGNLLAACVADRECRARYADVARDVAETLEGLDWAAEVDARSALTREGVDGDPRRRCSDDELTERRDRVAGWASDASARLRAAWR
;
A
#
# COMPACT_ATOMS: atom_id res chain seq x y z
N VAL A 1 -29.56 18.20 -34.93
CA VAL A 1 -28.20 18.51 -34.46
C VAL A 1 -28.13 17.99 -33.04
N ILE A 2 -27.62 16.78 -32.89
CA ILE A 2 -27.42 16.12 -31.62
C ILE A 2 -25.94 16.31 -31.29
N GLY A 3 -25.66 17.14 -30.28
CA GLY A 3 -24.31 17.32 -29.76
C GLY A 3 -23.92 16.09 -28.91
N LEU A 4 -22.93 15.33 -29.35
CA LEU A 4 -22.20 14.40 -28.47
C LEU A 4 -21.38 15.21 -27.46
N LEU A 5 -21.76 15.13 -26.20
CA LEU A 5 -20.88 15.45 -25.09
C LEU A 5 -19.87 14.31 -24.97
N ALA A 6 -18.63 14.56 -25.36
CA ALA A 6 -17.50 13.72 -24.99
C ALA A 6 -17.25 13.95 -23.49
N ILE A 7 -17.53 12.94 -22.66
CA ILE A 7 -17.04 12.87 -21.29
C ILE A 7 -15.57 12.48 -21.44
N GLY A 8 -14.70 13.47 -21.36
CA GLY A 8 -13.26 13.23 -21.24
C GLY A 8 -13.01 12.61 -19.87
N CYS A 9 -12.43 11.42 -19.83
CA CYS A 9 -11.73 10.93 -18.66
C CYS A 9 -10.67 11.97 -18.31
N ALA A 10 -10.75 12.58 -17.14
CA ALA A 10 -9.70 13.42 -16.62
C ALA A 10 -8.50 12.53 -16.36
N ASP A 11 -7.39 12.81 -17.07
CA ASP A 11 -6.09 12.21 -16.79
C ASP A 11 -5.64 12.71 -15.42
N PRO A 12 -5.53 11.87 -14.38
CA PRO A 12 -5.12 12.31 -13.06
C PRO A 12 -3.66 12.79 -13.01
N PHE A 13 -2.89 12.60 -14.09
CA PHE A 13 -1.51 13.03 -14.23
C PHE A 13 -1.33 13.86 -15.49
N GLY A 14 -1.96 15.05 -15.53
CA GLY A 14 -1.88 15.97 -16.66
C GLY A 14 -0.46 16.17 -17.18
N ALA A 15 -0.32 16.18 -18.50
CA ALA A 15 0.91 16.20 -19.24
C ALA A 15 1.80 17.42 -18.95
N GLY A 16 3.03 17.17 -18.48
CA GLY A 16 4.19 18.07 -18.55
C GLY A 16 4.31 19.05 -17.37
N PRO A 17 5.52 19.60 -17.14
CA PRO A 17 5.73 20.56 -16.08
C PRO A 17 5.12 21.92 -16.49
N GLU A 18 3.85 22.10 -16.22
CA GLU A 18 3.32 23.46 -16.11
C GLU A 18 3.85 24.02 -14.80
N VAL A 19 4.50 25.18 -14.91
CA VAL A 19 4.89 26.00 -13.78
C VAL A 19 3.60 26.31 -13.01
N TRP A 20 3.48 25.76 -11.82
CA TRP A 20 2.32 25.96 -10.94
C TRP A 20 2.39 27.37 -10.36
N ASP A 21 1.83 28.35 -11.07
CA ASP A 21 1.68 29.72 -10.57
C ASP A 21 0.40 29.91 -9.73
N ASP A 22 -0.52 28.93 -9.74
CA ASP A 22 -1.70 28.94 -8.89
C ASP A 22 -1.63 27.84 -7.82
N PRO A 23 -1.92 28.14 -6.54
CA PRO A 23 -1.98 27.12 -5.51
C PRO A 23 -3.05 26.08 -5.90
N VAL A 24 -2.68 24.80 -5.91
CA VAL A 24 -3.64 23.70 -6.07
C VAL A 24 -4.69 23.89 -4.98
N PRO A 25 -6.00 23.91 -5.32
CA PRO A 25 -7.03 24.01 -4.29
C PRO A 25 -6.86 22.86 -3.30
N HIS A 26 -6.61 23.17 -2.04
CA HIS A 26 -6.59 22.18 -0.99
C HIS A 26 -8.03 21.68 -0.82
N ASP A 27 -8.22 20.39 -0.95
CA ASP A 27 -9.48 19.72 -0.65
C ASP A 27 -9.46 19.10 0.74
N ASP A 28 -10.62 18.67 1.21
CA ASP A 28 -10.77 18.07 2.55
C ASP A 28 -10.26 16.62 2.61
N HIS A 29 -9.80 16.04 1.48
CA HIS A 29 -9.33 14.65 1.36
C HIS A 29 -7.81 14.55 1.12
N GLY A 30 -7.09 15.67 1.03
CA GLY A 30 -5.65 15.71 0.83
C GLY A 30 -5.17 15.18 -0.54
N ASP A 31 -6.02 15.20 -1.56
CA ASP A 31 -5.68 14.70 -2.91
C ASP A 31 -4.44 15.39 -3.49
N TRP A 32 -4.27 16.67 -3.20
CA TRP A 32 -3.12 17.45 -3.65
C TRP A 32 -1.76 16.86 -3.20
N VAL A 33 -1.68 16.22 -2.03
CA VAL A 33 -0.45 15.59 -1.51
C VAL A 33 0.03 14.47 -2.43
N PHE A 34 -0.90 13.81 -3.12
CA PHE A 34 -0.61 12.65 -3.97
C PHE A 34 -0.65 12.97 -5.47
N ALA A 35 -1.16 14.15 -5.85
CA ALA A 35 -1.29 14.57 -7.24
C ALA A 35 0.05 14.97 -7.89
N HIS A 36 1.05 15.35 -7.08
CA HIS A 36 2.36 15.79 -7.54
C HIS A 36 3.46 15.45 -6.52
N ARG A 37 4.71 15.81 -6.83
CA ARG A 37 5.79 15.70 -5.86
C ARG A 37 5.72 16.88 -4.89
N ILE A 38 5.63 16.61 -3.59
CA ILE A 38 5.83 17.60 -2.55
C ILE A 38 7.28 18.08 -2.60
N GLU A 39 7.48 19.39 -2.70
CA GLU A 39 8.81 19.96 -2.80
C GLU A 39 9.61 19.71 -1.52
N ARG A 40 8.95 19.82 -0.35
CA ARG A 40 9.64 19.74 0.92
C ARG A 40 8.72 19.34 2.07
N ILE A 41 9.19 18.37 2.87
CA ILE A 41 8.69 18.14 4.22
C ILE A 41 9.84 18.44 5.19
N ASP A 42 9.64 19.36 6.13
CA ASP A 42 10.56 19.63 7.23
C ASP A 42 10.01 19.05 8.52
N LEU A 43 10.87 18.37 9.26
CA LEU A 43 10.60 17.88 10.61
C LEU A 43 11.62 18.47 11.57
N GLU A 44 11.15 19.21 12.55
CA GLU A 44 11.96 19.67 13.68
C GLU A 44 11.74 18.72 14.86
N VAL A 45 12.76 17.92 15.16
CA VAL A 45 12.72 16.87 16.17
C VAL A 45 13.59 17.27 17.35
N GLY A 46 12.97 17.41 18.52
CA GLY A 46 13.69 17.78 19.73
C GLY A 46 14.69 16.70 20.19
N PRO A 47 15.71 17.07 20.99
CA PRO A 47 16.81 16.16 21.33
C PRO A 47 16.35 14.92 22.12
N GLU A 48 15.30 15.02 22.93
CA GLU A 48 14.73 13.88 23.68
C GLU A 48 14.02 12.91 22.74
N ALA A 49 13.21 13.43 21.79
CA ALA A 49 12.56 12.66 20.75
C ALA A 49 13.59 11.97 19.84
N GLU A 50 14.63 12.69 19.44
CA GLU A 50 15.73 12.13 18.65
C GLU A 50 16.44 10.98 19.36
N ALA A 51 16.69 11.10 20.67
CA ALA A 51 17.29 10.04 21.46
C ALA A 51 16.41 8.77 21.52
N ILE A 52 15.08 8.93 21.61
CA ILE A 52 14.13 7.83 21.56
C ILE A 52 14.21 7.14 20.20
N LEU A 53 14.05 7.88 19.09
CA LEU A 53 14.10 7.34 17.72
C LEU A 53 15.46 6.66 17.43
N ALA A 54 16.56 7.24 17.90
CA ALA A 54 17.90 6.66 17.75
C ALA A 54 18.10 5.36 18.57
N SER A 55 17.29 5.13 19.60
CA SER A 55 17.30 3.90 20.41
C SER A 55 16.60 2.73 19.73
N GLU A 56 15.69 2.99 18.77
CA GLU A 56 14.90 2.00 18.06
C GLU A 56 15.75 0.98 17.31
N ARG A 57 15.33 -0.27 17.28
CA ARG A 57 16.01 -1.39 16.61
C ARG A 57 15.01 -2.16 15.73
N LEU A 58 15.52 -3.02 14.86
CA LEU A 58 14.68 -3.82 13.96
C LEU A 58 13.51 -4.54 14.67
N LEU A 59 13.76 -5.07 15.86
CA LEU A 59 12.78 -5.85 16.63
C LEU A 59 12.12 -5.06 17.76
N THR A 60 12.23 -3.72 17.74
CA THR A 60 11.48 -2.90 18.71
C THR A 60 10.01 -2.88 18.30
N GLU A 61 9.17 -3.43 19.17
CA GLU A 61 7.72 -3.43 19.01
C GLU A 61 7.05 -3.26 20.38
N PRO A 62 6.02 -2.43 20.50
CA PRO A 62 5.60 -1.43 19.51
C PRO A 62 6.63 -0.31 19.34
N ARG A 63 6.63 0.35 18.18
CA ARG A 63 7.43 1.55 17.92
C ARG A 63 6.92 2.72 18.76
N THR A 64 7.85 3.53 19.25
CA THR A 64 7.51 4.66 20.11
C THR A 64 7.12 5.88 19.29
N TRP A 65 5.97 6.46 19.59
CA TRP A 65 5.59 7.77 19.10
C TRP A 65 6.31 8.86 19.87
N VAL A 66 6.83 9.84 19.16
CA VAL A 66 7.40 11.08 19.70
C VAL A 66 6.70 12.27 19.05
N GLU A 67 6.84 13.45 19.63
CA GLU A 67 6.35 14.71 19.08
C GLU A 67 7.44 15.36 18.24
N ALA A 68 7.04 15.95 17.11
CA ALA A 68 7.86 16.77 16.23
C ALA A 68 7.03 17.93 15.66
N GLU A 69 7.67 19.03 15.25
CA GLU A 69 7.02 20.06 14.46
C GLU A 69 7.19 19.71 12.97
N ALA A 70 6.12 19.86 12.20
CA ALA A 70 6.12 19.55 10.77
C ALA A 70 5.72 20.76 9.92
N THR A 71 6.41 20.92 8.79
CA THR A 71 6.03 21.83 7.71
C THR A 71 5.95 20.99 6.45
N VAL A 72 4.85 21.09 5.70
CA VAL A 72 4.64 20.35 4.44
C VAL A 72 4.43 21.37 3.35
N ASP A 73 5.29 21.34 2.33
CA ASP A 73 5.29 22.25 1.18
C ASP A 73 5.25 23.72 1.58
N PHE A 74 6.07 24.07 2.58
CA PHE A 74 6.19 25.40 3.19
C PHE A 74 4.97 25.88 4.00
N GLU A 75 3.96 25.02 4.20
CA GLU A 75 2.82 25.27 5.08
C GLU A 75 3.04 24.60 6.44
N ASP A 76 2.76 25.35 7.49
CA ASP A 76 2.88 24.87 8.87
C ASP A 76 1.79 23.83 9.16
N ALA A 77 2.19 22.57 9.38
CA ALA A 77 1.31 21.49 9.81
C ALA A 77 1.24 21.35 11.33
N GLY A 78 2.02 22.14 12.07
CA GLY A 78 2.07 22.16 13.54
C GLY A 78 2.72 20.93 14.15
N PRO A 79 2.45 20.68 15.46
CA PRO A 79 2.98 19.54 16.18
C PRO A 79 2.30 18.24 15.74
N VAL A 80 3.11 17.26 15.37
CA VAL A 80 2.69 15.96 14.85
C VAL A 80 3.24 14.82 15.68
N GLY A 81 2.56 13.68 15.67
CA GLY A 81 3.16 12.42 16.09
C GLY A 81 4.15 11.93 15.03
N LEU A 82 5.32 11.47 15.45
CA LEU A 82 6.35 10.89 14.60
C LEU A 82 6.78 9.54 15.17
N ARG A 83 6.80 8.50 14.34
CA ARG A 83 7.43 7.21 14.70
C ARG A 83 8.23 6.62 13.56
N MET A 84 9.18 5.76 13.90
CA MET A 84 9.87 4.94 12.90
C MET A 84 8.99 3.76 12.48
N ARG A 85 9.15 3.33 11.24
CA ARG A 85 8.55 2.12 10.66
C ARG A 85 9.62 1.22 10.03
N GLY A 86 9.17 0.14 9.42
CA GLY A 86 9.98 -0.78 8.65
C GLY A 86 10.38 -2.02 9.44
N GLY A 87 10.21 -3.17 8.76
CA GLY A 87 10.56 -4.49 9.24
C GLY A 87 11.86 -5.02 8.61
N SER A 88 11.96 -6.35 8.57
CA SER A 88 13.07 -7.03 7.90
C SER A 88 13.12 -6.64 6.43
N GLY A 89 14.23 -6.12 5.95
CA GLY A 89 14.37 -5.63 4.57
C GLY A 89 14.37 -4.10 4.47
N SER A 90 13.37 -3.41 5.00
CA SER A 90 13.20 -1.96 4.87
C SER A 90 13.73 -1.15 6.05
N PHE A 91 13.90 -1.74 7.24
CA PHE A 91 14.39 -1.04 8.43
C PHE A 91 15.74 -0.36 8.20
N GLN A 92 15.84 0.90 8.61
CA GLN A 92 17.07 1.67 8.74
C GLN A 92 17.06 2.44 10.06
N ARG A 93 18.24 2.64 10.65
CA ARG A 93 18.37 3.40 11.90
C ARG A 93 18.10 4.88 11.66
N TRP A 94 17.71 5.60 12.72
CA TRP A 94 17.43 7.03 12.70
C TRP A 94 18.52 7.87 11.98
N GLY A 95 19.78 7.66 12.23
CA GLY A 95 20.88 8.35 11.57
C GLY A 95 21.12 7.97 10.10
N GLN A 96 20.31 7.08 9.53
CA GLN A 96 20.37 6.66 8.12
C GLN A 96 19.20 7.29 7.34
N LYS A 97 18.38 6.46 6.72
CA LYS A 97 17.14 6.86 6.01
C LYS A 97 15.99 5.97 6.49
N PRO A 98 15.43 6.19 7.71
CA PRO A 98 14.38 5.34 8.24
C PRO A 98 13.07 5.50 7.48
N LYS A 99 12.23 4.46 7.41
CA LYS A 99 10.78 4.63 7.15
C LYS A 99 10.18 5.37 8.34
N LEU A 100 9.29 6.31 8.09
CA LEU A 100 8.64 7.13 9.10
C LEU A 100 7.12 7.09 8.93
N GLN A 101 6.40 7.41 9.99
CA GLN A 101 4.99 7.73 9.96
C GLN A 101 4.77 9.05 10.67
N LEU A 102 4.05 9.94 10.02
CA LEU A 102 3.50 11.16 10.59
C LEU A 102 2.04 10.91 10.95
N ASP A 103 1.61 11.53 12.05
CA ASP A 103 0.23 11.49 12.54
C ASP A 103 -0.11 12.93 12.96
N PHE A 104 -0.88 13.62 12.11
CA PHE A 104 -1.17 15.03 12.26
C PHE A 104 -2.14 15.29 13.42
N ASN A 105 -3.08 14.38 13.67
CA ASN A 105 -4.09 14.58 14.69
C ASN A 105 -3.67 14.11 16.09
N ARG A 106 -2.54 13.40 16.20
CA ARG A 106 -2.11 12.76 17.45
C ARG A 106 -1.84 13.71 18.59
N VAL A 107 -1.33 14.91 18.31
CA VAL A 107 -0.94 15.88 19.33
C VAL A 107 -2.05 16.89 19.59
N THR A 108 -2.63 17.44 18.54
CA THR A 108 -3.64 18.50 18.62
C THR A 108 -5.07 18.02 18.43
N GLY A 109 -5.27 16.86 17.81
CA GLY A 109 -6.56 16.37 17.34
C GLY A 109 -7.01 17.03 16.04
N GLU A 110 -6.14 17.83 15.39
CA GLU A 110 -6.41 18.50 14.12
C GLU A 110 -5.81 17.70 12.96
N ARG A 111 -6.46 17.73 11.81
CA ARG A 111 -6.01 17.10 10.57
C ARG A 111 -5.31 18.12 9.69
N PHE A 112 -4.34 17.68 8.90
CA PHE A 112 -3.71 18.53 7.91
C PHE A 112 -4.38 18.33 6.55
N HIS A 113 -5.16 19.32 6.10
CA HIS A 113 -5.98 19.27 4.87
C HIS A 113 -6.82 17.97 4.77
N GLY A 114 -7.46 17.59 5.87
CA GLY A 114 -8.28 16.37 5.95
C GLY A 114 -7.49 15.08 6.19
N LEU A 115 -6.16 15.08 6.08
CA LEU A 115 -5.32 13.92 6.34
C LEU A 115 -5.07 13.72 7.85
N GLU A 116 -5.18 12.50 8.32
CA GLU A 116 -4.74 12.12 9.65
C GLU A 116 -3.24 11.85 9.69
N GLY A 117 -2.69 11.22 8.67
CA GLY A 117 -1.28 10.88 8.65
C GLY A 117 -0.71 10.57 7.26
N LEU A 118 0.61 10.39 7.24
CA LEU A 118 1.37 10.00 6.06
C LEU A 118 2.42 8.95 6.44
N SER A 119 2.53 7.91 5.63
CA SER A 119 3.68 7.01 5.67
C SER A 119 4.77 7.50 4.72
N LEU A 120 5.99 7.64 5.23
CA LEU A 120 7.16 8.07 4.45
C LEU A 120 8.08 6.87 4.25
N ASN A 121 8.00 6.24 3.08
CA ASN A 121 8.79 5.08 2.72
C ASN A 121 10.15 5.49 2.16
N ASN A 122 11.21 4.82 2.64
CA ASN A 122 12.60 5.23 2.43
C ASN A 122 13.20 4.76 1.09
N ALA A 123 12.39 4.20 0.19
CA ALA A 123 12.82 3.65 -1.10
C ALA A 123 14.02 2.67 -1.02
N LYS A 124 14.19 1.98 0.13
CA LYS A 124 15.29 1.02 0.32
C LYS A 124 15.08 -0.25 -0.50
N MET A 125 13.85 -0.71 -0.61
CA MET A 125 13.49 -1.93 -1.34
C MET A 125 13.36 -1.67 -2.84
N ASP A 126 13.00 -0.45 -3.23
CA ASP A 126 12.95 0.03 -4.60
C ASP A 126 13.58 1.43 -4.72
N CYS A 127 14.86 1.48 -5.07
CA CYS A 127 15.60 2.73 -5.18
C CYS A 127 15.18 3.63 -6.37
N SER A 128 14.33 3.14 -7.25
CA SER A 128 13.70 3.99 -8.27
C SER A 128 12.60 4.88 -7.70
N ALA A 129 12.09 4.52 -6.50
CA ALA A 129 10.94 5.15 -5.85
C ALA A 129 9.65 5.13 -6.70
N LEU A 130 9.55 4.22 -7.69
CA LEU A 130 8.41 4.13 -8.61
C LEU A 130 7.46 2.96 -8.30
N GLY A 131 8.00 1.88 -7.73
CA GLY A 131 7.29 0.60 -7.59
C GLY A 131 5.97 0.72 -6.85
N GLU A 132 5.92 1.41 -5.70
CA GLU A 132 4.67 1.57 -4.93
C GLU A 132 3.61 2.36 -5.70
N SER A 133 3.99 3.46 -6.36
CA SER A 133 3.05 4.26 -7.15
C SER A 133 2.51 3.51 -8.36
N LEU A 134 3.36 2.73 -9.04
CA LEU A 134 2.95 1.91 -10.19
C LEU A 134 2.13 0.69 -9.75
N ALA A 135 2.41 0.14 -8.57
CA ALA A 135 1.60 -0.93 -8.00
C ALA A 135 0.21 -0.42 -7.57
N ALA A 136 0.14 0.75 -6.94
CA ALA A 136 -1.13 1.40 -6.62
C ALA A 136 -1.97 1.69 -7.88
N LEU A 137 -1.34 2.15 -8.97
CA LEU A 137 -2.00 2.29 -10.27
C LEU A 137 -2.57 0.95 -10.75
N ALA A 138 -1.80 -0.14 -10.69
CA ALA A 138 -2.28 -1.45 -11.12
C ALA A 138 -3.53 -1.91 -10.35
N PHE A 139 -3.55 -1.71 -9.03
CA PHE A 139 -4.73 -2.02 -8.21
C PHE A 139 -5.94 -1.14 -8.58
N ALA A 140 -5.73 0.16 -8.76
CA ALA A 140 -6.79 1.08 -9.14
C ALA A 140 -7.41 0.70 -10.50
N GLU A 141 -6.60 0.35 -11.50
CA GLU A 141 -7.04 -0.03 -12.85
C GLU A 141 -7.89 -1.32 -12.85
N VAL A 142 -7.67 -2.20 -11.89
CA VAL A 142 -8.50 -3.41 -11.76
C VAL A 142 -9.64 -3.23 -10.74
N GLY A 143 -9.85 -2.02 -10.24
CA GLY A 143 -10.94 -1.68 -9.32
C GLY A 143 -10.75 -2.27 -7.91
N VAL A 144 -9.52 -2.31 -7.43
CA VAL A 144 -9.18 -2.65 -6.03
C VAL A 144 -8.75 -1.39 -5.30
N PRO A 145 -9.39 -1.03 -4.20
CA PRO A 145 -8.97 0.10 -3.37
C PRO A 145 -7.52 -0.05 -2.92
N ALA A 146 -6.74 1.02 -3.06
CA ALA A 146 -5.35 1.08 -2.61
C ALA A 146 -5.03 2.48 -2.08
N SER A 147 -3.99 2.56 -1.23
CA SER A 147 -3.45 3.82 -0.76
C SER A 147 -2.96 4.66 -1.93
N ARG A 148 -3.22 5.97 -1.89
CA ARG A 148 -2.63 6.94 -2.81
C ARG A 148 -1.14 7.07 -2.54
N VAL A 149 -0.36 7.33 -3.59
CA VAL A 149 1.11 7.39 -3.50
C VAL A 149 1.65 8.62 -4.19
N GLY A 150 2.48 9.38 -3.47
CA GLY A 150 3.20 10.55 -3.96
C GLY A 150 4.67 10.51 -3.56
N TRP A 151 5.34 11.66 -3.61
CA TRP A 151 6.76 11.80 -3.25
C TRP A 151 7.03 13.10 -2.53
N ALA A 152 8.04 13.11 -1.66
CA ALA A 152 8.50 14.31 -0.98
C ALA A 152 10.01 14.29 -0.73
N GLN A 153 10.64 15.46 -0.79
CA GLN A 153 11.98 15.66 -0.25
C GLN A 153 11.88 15.89 1.24
N LEU A 154 12.52 15.04 2.04
CA LEU A 154 12.46 15.12 3.50
C LEU A 154 13.69 15.80 4.08
N PHE A 155 13.46 16.74 4.99
CA PHE A 155 14.48 17.35 5.83
C PHE A 155 14.17 17.08 7.31
N VAL A 156 15.19 16.75 8.08
CA VAL A 156 15.07 16.57 9.54
C VAL A 156 16.11 17.45 10.21
N ASN A 157 15.66 18.37 11.06
CA ASN A 157 16.51 19.36 11.72
C ASN A 157 17.41 20.11 10.70
N GLY A 158 16.84 20.45 9.55
CA GLY A 158 17.53 21.10 8.43
C GLY A 158 18.47 20.21 7.61
N ALA A 159 18.68 18.96 7.99
CA ALA A 159 19.51 18.01 7.23
C ALA A 159 18.67 17.28 6.17
N ASP A 160 19.18 17.24 4.93
CA ASP A 160 18.56 16.50 3.81
C ASP A 160 18.62 14.99 4.04
N HIS A 161 17.44 14.37 4.09
CA HIS A 161 17.23 12.93 4.20
C HIS A 161 16.92 12.26 2.86
N GLY A 162 16.83 13.01 1.77
CA GLY A 162 16.59 12.53 0.42
C GLY A 162 15.10 12.38 0.07
N LEU A 163 14.83 11.79 -1.09
CA LEU A 163 13.47 11.58 -1.60
C LEU A 163 12.79 10.41 -0.89
N TYR A 164 11.60 10.64 -0.37
CA TYR A 164 10.72 9.62 0.19
C TYR A 164 9.52 9.37 -0.70
N VAL A 165 9.05 8.13 -0.72
CA VAL A 165 7.73 7.79 -1.24
C VAL A 165 6.72 8.09 -0.15
N VAL A 166 5.74 8.92 -0.45
CA VAL A 166 4.65 9.30 0.45
C VAL A 166 3.47 8.40 0.18
N VAL A 167 3.01 7.69 1.19
CA VAL A 167 1.89 6.75 1.08
C VAL A 167 0.78 7.17 2.03
N GLU A 168 -0.45 7.22 1.53
CA GLU A 168 -1.65 7.45 2.32
C GLU A 168 -1.75 6.41 3.44
N THR A 169 -1.98 6.84 4.67
CA THR A 169 -2.32 5.92 5.76
C THR A 169 -3.70 5.33 5.52
N GLN A 170 -3.86 4.07 5.86
CA GLN A 170 -5.19 3.43 5.83
C GLN A 170 -5.84 3.71 7.19
N ASP A 171 -6.66 4.73 7.20
CA ASP A 171 -7.36 5.29 8.35
C ASP A 171 -8.83 5.57 7.96
N ASP A 172 -9.60 6.29 8.78
CA ASP A 172 -10.99 6.62 8.50
C ASP A 172 -11.15 7.42 7.17
N ARG A 173 -10.14 8.23 6.78
CA ARG A 173 -10.14 8.97 5.50
C ARG A 173 -9.96 8.06 4.30
N PHE A 174 -9.09 7.06 4.44
CA PHE A 174 -8.97 6.01 3.44
C PHE A 174 -10.30 5.24 3.30
N LEU A 175 -10.93 4.89 4.42
CA LEU A 175 -12.20 4.15 4.42
C LEU A 175 -13.33 4.96 3.78
N ASP A 176 -13.47 6.24 4.14
CA ASP A 176 -14.46 7.15 3.53
C ASP A 176 -14.26 7.23 2.01
N ARG A 177 -13.01 7.50 1.55
CA ARG A 177 -12.69 7.62 0.13
C ARG A 177 -12.86 6.30 -0.65
N ALA A 178 -12.47 5.18 -0.06
CA ALA A 178 -12.35 3.90 -0.76
C ALA A 178 -13.65 3.07 -0.71
N PHE A 179 -14.43 3.23 0.36
CA PHE A 179 -15.62 2.42 0.65
C PHE A 179 -16.89 3.24 0.90
N ASP A 180 -16.78 4.58 0.92
CA ASP A 180 -17.90 5.48 1.31
C ASP A 180 -18.45 5.13 2.72
N ASP A 181 -17.52 4.72 3.63
CA ASP A 181 -17.86 4.16 4.94
C ASP A 181 -16.72 4.39 5.95
N ASP A 182 -16.74 5.52 6.67
CA ASP A 182 -15.76 5.88 7.70
C ASP A 182 -15.96 5.12 9.04
N ASP A 183 -17.07 4.40 9.20
CA ASP A 183 -17.39 3.55 10.34
C ASP A 183 -16.95 2.08 10.15
N ALA A 184 -16.37 1.72 8.99
CA ALA A 184 -15.92 0.37 8.71
C ALA A 184 -14.83 -0.09 9.69
N ASN A 185 -14.78 -1.40 10.03
CA ASN A 185 -13.68 -1.96 10.77
C ASN A 185 -12.51 -2.27 9.83
N LEU A 186 -11.32 -1.78 10.17
CA LEU A 186 -10.06 -2.03 9.45
C LEU A 186 -9.08 -2.77 10.34
N TYR A 187 -8.54 -3.88 9.85
CA TYR A 187 -7.57 -4.70 10.56
C TYR A 187 -6.26 -4.84 9.78
N ASP A 188 -5.13 -4.52 10.44
CA ASP A 188 -3.80 -4.76 9.90
C ASP A 188 -3.46 -6.27 9.92
N GLY A 189 -3.28 -6.85 8.73
CA GLY A 189 -2.91 -8.24 8.50
C GLY A 189 -1.39 -8.49 8.39
N SER A 190 -0.56 -7.48 8.63
CA SER A 190 0.90 -7.61 8.56
C SER A 190 1.44 -8.56 9.63
N TYR A 191 2.53 -9.26 9.31
CA TYR A 191 3.16 -10.16 10.27
C TYR A 191 3.61 -9.44 11.55
N ARG A 192 3.69 -10.21 12.64
CA ARG A 192 4.16 -9.73 13.95
C ARG A 192 5.41 -10.47 14.38
N TRP A 193 6.15 -9.90 15.31
CA TRP A 193 7.31 -10.52 15.91
C TRP A 193 6.97 -11.14 17.28
N ALA A 194 7.29 -12.43 17.47
CA ALA A 194 7.31 -13.07 18.76
C ALA A 194 8.78 -13.26 19.17
N GLY A 195 9.35 -12.25 19.80
CA GLY A 195 10.79 -12.19 20.06
C GLY A 195 11.59 -12.03 18.76
N TRP A 196 12.29 -13.08 18.32
CA TRP A 196 13.08 -13.09 17.08
C TRP A 196 12.44 -13.89 15.93
N LEU A 197 11.27 -14.49 16.16
CA LEU A 197 10.53 -15.26 15.16
C LEU A 197 9.35 -14.44 14.62
N PRO A 198 9.26 -14.22 13.29
CA PRO A 198 8.06 -13.68 12.70
C PRO A 198 6.93 -14.73 12.76
N TYR A 199 5.71 -14.28 13.01
CA TYR A 199 4.51 -15.07 12.78
C TYR A 199 3.55 -14.28 11.90
N PHE A 200 2.91 -14.99 10.99
CA PHE A 200 2.06 -14.40 9.97
C PHE A 200 0.61 -14.50 10.44
N LEU A 201 -0.11 -13.40 10.32
CA LEU A 201 -1.54 -13.33 10.58
C LEU A 201 -2.28 -13.98 9.41
N ASP A 202 -3.42 -14.59 9.69
CA ASP A 202 -4.23 -15.23 8.66
C ASP A 202 -5.59 -15.64 9.25
N PHE A 203 -6.58 -15.91 8.42
CA PHE A 203 -7.88 -16.46 8.79
C PHE A 203 -7.73 -17.94 9.15
N ALA A 204 -7.42 -18.21 10.41
CA ALA A 204 -7.25 -19.58 10.93
C ALA A 204 -7.34 -19.59 12.45
N GLU A 205 -7.68 -20.75 13.02
CA GLU A 205 -7.81 -20.96 14.45
C GLU A 205 -6.63 -20.40 15.25
N GLY A 206 -6.93 -19.50 16.16
CA GLY A 206 -5.99 -18.91 17.10
C GLY A 206 -5.05 -17.85 16.50
N ARG A 207 -5.29 -17.36 15.29
CA ARG A 207 -4.51 -16.28 14.65
C ARG A 207 -5.31 -15.01 14.40
N ASP A 208 -6.59 -15.13 14.15
CA ASP A 208 -7.57 -14.07 13.91
C ASP A 208 -7.59 -13.00 15.01
N HIS A 209 -7.55 -13.37 16.27
CA HIS A 209 -7.52 -12.44 17.41
C HIS A 209 -6.17 -11.72 17.62
N ARG A 210 -5.26 -11.82 16.67
CA ARG A 210 -3.93 -11.17 16.72
C ARG A 210 -3.76 -10.10 15.66
N PHE A 211 -4.76 -9.92 14.80
CA PHE A 211 -4.84 -8.74 13.97
C PHE A 211 -4.96 -7.50 14.88
N ASP A 212 -4.39 -6.39 14.49
CA ASP A 212 -4.60 -5.13 15.17
C ASP A 212 -5.80 -4.43 14.52
N LEU A 213 -6.77 -4.01 15.31
CA LEU A 213 -7.84 -3.12 14.86
C LEU A 213 -7.25 -1.72 14.77
N GLU A 214 -7.13 -1.20 13.55
CA GLU A 214 -6.60 0.14 13.29
C GLU A 214 -7.73 1.17 13.28
N GLU A 215 -8.93 0.82 12.73
CA GLU A 215 -10.12 1.66 12.70
C GLU A 215 -11.37 0.86 13.04
N GLY A 216 -12.39 1.55 13.58
CA GLY A 216 -13.68 0.97 13.90
C GLY A 216 -13.86 0.55 15.36
N GLU A 217 -14.94 -0.20 15.65
CA GLU A 217 -15.38 -0.51 17.01
C GLU A 217 -15.68 -2.01 17.25
N ASP A 218 -15.04 -2.94 16.53
CA ASP A 218 -15.29 -4.37 16.76
C ASP A 218 -14.72 -4.86 18.09
N VAL A 219 -15.57 -4.98 19.08
CA VAL A 219 -15.19 -5.51 20.39
C VAL A 219 -15.14 -7.03 20.33
N GLY A 220 -13.91 -7.58 20.32
CA GLY A 220 -13.66 -9.02 20.41
C GLY A 220 -13.49 -9.71 19.07
N PHE A 221 -13.16 -8.98 18.02
CA PHE A 221 -12.80 -9.51 16.69
C PHE A 221 -13.87 -10.40 16.06
N ARG A 222 -15.16 -10.06 16.25
CA ARG A 222 -16.28 -10.90 15.80
C ARG A 222 -16.30 -11.09 14.29
N ASP A 223 -16.00 -10.04 13.55
CA ASP A 223 -15.94 -10.05 12.10
C ASP A 223 -14.88 -11.05 11.61
N LEU A 224 -13.66 -10.94 12.13
CA LEU A 224 -12.55 -11.85 11.82
C LEU A 224 -12.85 -13.29 12.23
N LEU A 225 -13.45 -13.51 13.42
CA LEU A 225 -13.77 -14.85 13.93
C LEU A 225 -14.82 -15.53 13.06
N GLU A 226 -15.81 -14.80 12.55
CA GLU A 226 -16.83 -15.34 11.65
C GLU A 226 -16.22 -15.81 10.32
N ILE A 227 -15.39 -14.96 9.69
CA ILE A 227 -14.67 -15.31 8.46
C ILE A 227 -13.72 -16.48 8.68
N SER A 228 -12.93 -16.47 9.76
CA SER A 228 -12.00 -17.54 10.10
C SER A 228 -12.70 -18.89 10.26
N ALA A 229 -13.81 -18.93 10.96
CA ALA A 229 -14.62 -20.14 11.08
C ALA A 229 -15.20 -20.63 9.74
N GLY A 230 -15.49 -19.72 8.83
CA GLY A 230 -15.90 -20.02 7.45
C GLY A 230 -14.74 -20.63 6.64
N VAL A 231 -13.56 -20.02 6.73
CA VAL A 231 -12.34 -20.47 6.06
C VAL A 231 -11.92 -21.87 6.52
N GLU A 232 -11.93 -22.14 7.83
CA GLU A 232 -11.61 -23.47 8.39
C GLU A 232 -12.54 -24.55 7.86
N ARG A 233 -13.85 -24.27 7.84
CA ARG A 233 -14.84 -25.20 7.26
C ARG A 233 -14.61 -25.41 5.77
N ALA A 234 -14.31 -24.33 5.02
CA ALA A 234 -14.04 -24.44 3.59
C ALA A 234 -12.83 -25.30 3.28
N LEU A 235 -11.75 -25.17 4.06
CA LEU A 235 -10.54 -25.99 3.94
C LEU A 235 -10.74 -27.46 4.33
N ALA A 236 -11.67 -27.74 5.27
CA ALA A 236 -11.99 -29.10 5.68
C ALA A 236 -12.88 -29.82 4.66
N ASP A 237 -13.79 -29.10 4.00
CA ASP A 237 -14.84 -29.66 3.14
C ASP A 237 -14.57 -29.47 1.64
N ASP A 238 -13.47 -28.82 1.26
CA ASP A 238 -13.15 -28.39 -0.11
C ASP A 238 -14.30 -27.59 -0.76
N ARG A 239 -15.01 -26.81 0.04
CA ARG A 239 -16.22 -26.08 -0.38
C ARG A 239 -16.47 -24.86 0.50
N LEU A 240 -16.71 -23.72 -0.14
CA LEU A 240 -17.11 -22.49 0.57
C LEU A 240 -18.51 -22.65 1.19
N PRO A 241 -18.68 -22.46 2.50
CA PRO A 241 -20.01 -22.38 3.14
C PRO A 241 -20.73 -21.10 2.72
N SER A 242 -22.07 -21.06 2.82
CA SER A 242 -22.88 -19.90 2.39
C SER A 242 -22.46 -18.60 3.07
N GLY A 243 -22.23 -18.61 4.39
CA GLY A 243 -21.79 -17.42 5.12
C GLY A 243 -20.48 -16.84 4.59
N LEU A 244 -19.50 -17.69 4.22
CA LEU A 244 -18.26 -17.21 3.63
C LEU A 244 -18.43 -16.73 2.17
N ARG A 245 -19.38 -17.32 1.43
CA ARG A 245 -19.70 -16.87 0.05
C ARG A 245 -20.34 -15.49 0.04
N GLU A 246 -21.17 -15.19 1.03
CA GLU A 246 -21.94 -13.96 1.15
C GLU A 246 -21.18 -12.89 1.95
N GLY A 247 -20.35 -13.30 2.91
CA GLY A 247 -19.62 -12.41 3.81
C GLY A 247 -18.30 -11.87 3.23
N VAL A 248 -17.87 -12.32 2.05
CA VAL A 248 -16.62 -11.89 1.38
C VAL A 248 -16.95 -11.35 0.00
N ASP A 249 -16.44 -10.17 -0.36
CA ASP A 249 -16.45 -9.70 -1.74
C ASP A 249 -15.41 -10.46 -2.56
N TRP A 250 -15.83 -11.64 -3.06
CA TRP A 250 -14.94 -12.48 -3.83
C TRP A 250 -14.51 -11.88 -5.16
N ASP A 251 -15.24 -10.94 -5.74
CA ASP A 251 -14.80 -10.28 -6.96
C ASP A 251 -13.65 -9.33 -6.67
N GLU A 252 -13.73 -8.59 -5.59
CA GLU A 252 -12.67 -7.68 -5.16
C GLU A 252 -11.45 -8.48 -4.67
N VAL A 253 -11.62 -9.45 -3.75
CA VAL A 253 -10.54 -10.27 -3.20
C VAL A 253 -9.78 -11.03 -4.30
N LEU A 254 -10.46 -11.52 -5.33
CA LEU A 254 -9.82 -12.23 -6.44
C LEU A 254 -9.10 -11.27 -7.40
N ARG A 255 -9.62 -10.05 -7.63
CA ARG A 255 -8.89 -9.00 -8.35
C ARG A 255 -7.63 -8.58 -7.59
N PHE A 256 -7.76 -8.34 -6.27
CA PHE A 256 -6.62 -8.08 -5.40
C PHE A 256 -5.54 -9.17 -5.55
N ALA A 257 -5.91 -10.44 -5.36
CA ALA A 257 -4.95 -11.54 -5.41
C ALA A 257 -4.31 -11.72 -6.80
N ALA A 258 -5.07 -11.53 -7.88
CA ALA A 258 -4.56 -11.62 -9.24
C ALA A 258 -3.61 -10.45 -9.58
N ALA A 259 -3.94 -9.23 -9.17
CA ALA A 259 -3.08 -8.06 -9.35
C ALA A 259 -1.79 -8.18 -8.54
N ASP A 260 -1.86 -8.64 -7.29
CA ASP A 260 -0.71 -8.88 -6.43
C ASP A 260 0.26 -9.92 -7.05
N GLN A 261 -0.28 -11.01 -7.61
CA GLN A 261 0.50 -12.00 -8.35
C GLN A 261 1.10 -11.43 -9.64
N TRP A 262 0.31 -10.64 -10.40
CA TRP A 262 0.79 -9.99 -11.62
C TRP A 262 1.93 -9.01 -11.33
N LEU A 263 1.82 -8.24 -10.25
CA LEU A 263 2.85 -7.32 -9.77
C LEU A 263 4.11 -8.03 -9.28
N GLY A 264 4.06 -9.35 -9.10
CA GLY A 264 5.17 -10.10 -8.52
C GLY A 264 5.51 -9.61 -7.12
N ASN A 265 4.49 -9.34 -6.30
CA ASN A 265 4.67 -8.94 -4.91
C ASN A 265 5.19 -10.14 -4.09
N GLU A 266 6.45 -10.08 -3.68
CA GLU A 266 7.07 -11.17 -2.89
C GLU A 266 6.52 -11.23 -1.47
N ASP A 267 6.02 -10.11 -0.96
CA ASP A 267 5.65 -9.96 0.45
C ASP A 267 4.13 -9.77 0.65
N GLY A 268 3.33 -9.90 -0.40
CA GLY A 268 1.88 -9.78 -0.35
C GLY A 268 1.16 -10.99 0.28
N TYR A 269 -0.15 -10.86 0.50
CA TYR A 269 -0.99 -11.90 1.11
C TYR A 269 -0.96 -13.24 0.36
N PRO A 270 -1.10 -13.31 -0.96
CA PRO A 270 -1.07 -14.59 -1.68
C PRO A 270 0.26 -15.32 -1.55
N THR A 271 1.38 -14.57 -1.49
CA THR A 271 2.74 -15.08 -1.53
C THR A 271 3.32 -15.31 -0.14
N ASN A 272 3.09 -14.40 0.79
CA ASN A 272 3.74 -14.40 2.10
C ASN A 272 2.81 -14.17 3.30
N ARG A 273 1.52 -13.92 3.10
CA ARG A 273 0.57 -13.58 4.17
C ARG A 273 1.02 -12.35 4.96
N ASN A 274 1.38 -11.30 4.23
CA ASN A 274 1.87 -10.05 4.76
C ASN A 274 1.39 -8.89 3.88
N ASN A 275 1.57 -7.66 4.32
CA ASN A 275 1.32 -6.44 3.56
C ASN A 275 -0.10 -6.41 2.96
N TYR A 276 -1.10 -6.64 3.79
CA TYR A 276 -2.51 -6.53 3.45
C TYR A 276 -3.29 -6.08 4.67
N ASP A 277 -4.38 -5.39 4.42
CA ASP A 277 -5.36 -5.06 5.44
C ASP A 277 -6.72 -5.64 5.07
N VAL A 278 -7.56 -5.82 6.08
CA VAL A 278 -8.90 -6.40 5.93
C VAL A 278 -9.92 -5.36 6.34
N VAL A 279 -10.87 -5.08 5.45
CA VAL A 279 -11.92 -4.11 5.67
C VAL A 279 -13.26 -4.83 5.82
N PHE A 280 -14.01 -4.48 6.85
CA PHE A 280 -15.40 -4.90 7.07
C PHE A 280 -16.29 -3.67 6.98
N PRO A 281 -16.79 -3.33 5.78
CA PRO A 281 -17.74 -2.25 5.64
C PRO A 281 -19.03 -2.57 6.39
N THR A 282 -19.75 -1.54 6.86
CA THR A 282 -20.98 -1.68 7.66
C THR A 282 -22.10 -2.41 6.90
N ASP A 283 -22.26 -2.10 5.63
CA ASP A 283 -23.36 -2.58 4.79
C ASP A 283 -22.89 -3.39 3.55
N ALA A 284 -21.61 -3.82 3.51
CA ALA A 284 -21.06 -4.59 2.39
C ALA A 284 -20.21 -5.78 2.87
N PRO A 285 -19.94 -6.78 1.99
CA PRO A 285 -19.05 -7.89 2.34
C PRO A 285 -17.62 -7.44 2.60
N MET A 286 -16.87 -8.26 3.37
CA MET A 286 -15.46 -8.08 3.66
C MET A 286 -14.62 -7.95 2.39
N ALA A 287 -13.71 -6.98 2.39
CA ALA A 287 -12.72 -6.74 1.34
C ALA A 287 -11.28 -6.92 1.87
N VAL A 288 -10.31 -7.07 0.97
CA VAL A 288 -8.88 -7.13 1.27
C VAL A 288 -8.15 -6.09 0.46
N VAL A 289 -7.44 -5.19 1.11
CA VAL A 289 -6.72 -4.10 0.46
C VAL A 289 -5.21 -4.27 0.59
N PRO A 290 -4.42 -3.82 -0.41
CA PRO A 290 -2.97 -3.94 -0.38
C PRO A 290 -2.34 -2.90 0.54
N TRP A 291 -1.24 -3.29 1.18
CA TRP A 291 -0.40 -2.42 1.99
C TRP A 291 1.09 -2.62 1.67
N ASP A 292 1.96 -1.63 1.93
CA ASP A 292 3.44 -1.67 1.80
C ASP A 292 3.95 -2.34 0.49
N LEU A 293 3.67 -1.73 -0.66
CA LEU A 293 3.89 -2.27 -2.01
C LEU A 293 5.35 -2.11 -2.50
N ASP A 294 6.31 -1.90 -1.62
CA ASP A 294 7.73 -1.67 -1.97
C ASP A 294 8.48 -2.94 -2.44
N ALA A 295 7.85 -4.11 -2.30
CA ALA A 295 8.40 -5.39 -2.72
C ALA A 295 7.80 -5.94 -4.04
N THR A 296 7.29 -5.06 -4.90
CA THR A 296 6.65 -5.38 -6.19
C THR A 296 7.65 -5.39 -7.37
N PHE A 297 7.17 -5.81 -8.54
CA PHE A 297 7.93 -5.95 -9.79
C PHE A 297 9.15 -6.86 -9.64
N ARG A 298 8.95 -7.99 -8.95
CA ARG A 298 9.95 -9.04 -8.73
C ARG A 298 9.51 -10.36 -9.35
N GLU A 299 10.48 -11.14 -9.78
CA GLU A 299 10.18 -12.47 -10.28
C GLU A 299 9.75 -13.39 -9.13
N THR A 300 8.46 -13.76 -9.13
CA THR A 300 7.91 -14.74 -8.20
C THR A 300 7.67 -16.07 -8.90
N ASP A 301 7.60 -17.17 -8.12
CA ASP A 301 7.36 -18.51 -8.62
C ASP A 301 5.89 -18.68 -9.03
N ALA A 302 5.59 -18.53 -10.33
CA ALA A 302 4.24 -18.66 -10.88
C ALA A 302 3.58 -20.03 -10.62
N ASP A 303 4.36 -21.10 -10.40
CA ASP A 303 3.83 -22.41 -10.05
C ASP A 303 3.15 -22.44 -8.67
N ARG A 304 3.42 -21.41 -7.85
CA ARG A 304 2.80 -21.24 -6.54
C ARG A 304 1.50 -20.43 -6.58
N TRP A 305 1.22 -19.73 -7.66
CA TRP A 305 0.05 -18.85 -7.74
C TRP A 305 -1.29 -19.58 -7.58
N THR A 306 -1.36 -20.83 -8.05
CA THR A 306 -2.54 -21.70 -7.82
C THR A 306 -2.51 -22.44 -6.48
N ARG A 307 -1.53 -22.15 -5.62
CA ARG A 307 -1.37 -22.68 -4.26
C ARG A 307 -0.99 -21.55 -3.31
N PRO A 308 -1.87 -20.56 -3.14
CA PRO A 308 -1.60 -19.39 -2.30
C PRO A 308 -1.32 -19.81 -0.85
N LYS A 309 -0.50 -19.02 -0.16
CA LYS A 309 -0.21 -19.26 1.26
C LYS A 309 -1.34 -18.79 2.16
N GLY A 310 -2.06 -17.72 1.77
CA GLY A 310 -3.18 -17.19 2.54
C GLY A 310 -4.36 -18.15 2.58
N ASN A 311 -4.88 -18.43 3.78
CA ASN A 311 -5.93 -19.41 4.01
C ASN A 311 -7.25 -19.04 3.32
N LEU A 312 -7.60 -17.76 3.26
CA LEU A 312 -8.80 -17.28 2.55
C LEU A 312 -8.73 -17.67 1.06
N LEU A 313 -7.61 -17.40 0.41
CA LEU A 313 -7.39 -17.75 -0.99
C LEU A 313 -7.24 -19.27 -1.19
N ALA A 314 -6.62 -19.98 -0.23
CA ALA A 314 -6.54 -21.43 -0.26
C ALA A 314 -7.93 -22.07 -0.19
N ALA A 315 -8.84 -21.53 0.63
CA ALA A 315 -10.23 -21.97 0.71
C ALA A 315 -10.98 -21.75 -0.62
N CYS A 316 -10.75 -20.62 -1.30
CA CYS A 316 -11.29 -20.39 -2.64
C CYS A 316 -10.75 -21.39 -3.66
N VAL A 317 -9.44 -21.65 -3.66
CA VAL A 317 -8.81 -22.60 -4.61
C VAL A 317 -9.26 -24.04 -4.37
N ALA A 318 -9.59 -24.43 -3.15
CA ALA A 318 -10.17 -25.73 -2.82
C ALA A 318 -11.60 -25.88 -3.35
N ASP A 319 -12.41 -24.83 -3.33
CA ASP A 319 -13.75 -24.80 -3.90
C ASP A 319 -13.70 -24.71 -5.43
N ARG A 320 -14.33 -25.69 -6.12
CA ARG A 320 -14.28 -25.76 -7.59
C ARG A 320 -14.85 -24.55 -8.30
N GLU A 321 -15.92 -23.97 -7.77
CA GLU A 321 -16.62 -22.83 -8.38
C GLU A 321 -15.82 -21.54 -8.17
N CYS A 322 -15.32 -21.30 -6.94
CA CYS A 322 -14.47 -20.16 -6.63
C CYS A 322 -13.15 -20.20 -7.42
N ARG A 323 -12.52 -21.36 -7.51
CA ARG A 323 -11.32 -21.55 -8.32
C ARG A 323 -11.55 -21.22 -9.81
N ALA A 324 -12.69 -21.62 -10.37
CA ALA A 324 -13.03 -21.30 -11.77
C ALA A 324 -13.22 -19.78 -11.94
N ARG A 325 -13.93 -19.13 -11.00
CA ARG A 325 -14.06 -17.67 -10.96
C ARG A 325 -12.71 -16.96 -10.86
N TYR A 326 -11.81 -17.47 -10.01
CA TYR A 326 -10.45 -16.90 -9.89
C TYR A 326 -9.69 -16.98 -11.24
N ALA A 327 -9.80 -18.10 -11.96
CA ALA A 327 -9.18 -18.23 -13.27
C ALA A 327 -9.73 -17.23 -14.30
N ASP A 328 -11.04 -16.92 -14.24
CA ASP A 328 -11.65 -15.90 -15.08
C ASP A 328 -11.15 -14.50 -14.72
N VAL A 329 -11.21 -14.13 -13.44
CA VAL A 329 -10.72 -12.84 -12.92
C VAL A 329 -9.23 -12.64 -13.23
N ALA A 330 -8.39 -13.66 -13.07
CA ALA A 330 -6.96 -13.57 -13.38
C ALA A 330 -6.69 -13.28 -14.88
N ARG A 331 -7.55 -13.77 -15.78
CA ARG A 331 -7.45 -13.43 -17.22
C ARG A 331 -7.86 -12.00 -17.49
N ASP A 332 -8.94 -11.51 -16.85
CA ASP A 332 -9.43 -10.14 -16.99
C ASP A 332 -8.41 -9.13 -16.43
N VAL A 333 -7.83 -9.41 -15.28
CA VAL A 333 -6.73 -8.61 -14.69
C VAL A 333 -5.52 -8.57 -15.62
N ALA A 334 -5.10 -9.73 -16.16
CA ALA A 334 -3.98 -9.79 -17.10
C ALA A 334 -4.24 -8.99 -18.39
N GLU A 335 -5.48 -8.97 -18.90
CA GLU A 335 -5.87 -8.19 -20.08
C GLU A 335 -5.87 -6.69 -19.77
N THR A 336 -6.47 -6.29 -18.66
CA THR A 336 -6.53 -4.90 -18.23
C THR A 336 -5.13 -4.31 -18.06
N LEU A 337 -4.28 -4.98 -17.28
CA LEU A 337 -2.94 -4.47 -16.97
C LEU A 337 -1.98 -4.55 -18.16
N GLU A 338 -2.13 -5.51 -19.08
CA GLU A 338 -1.36 -5.53 -20.33
C GLU A 338 -1.73 -4.38 -21.27
N GLY A 339 -2.96 -3.86 -21.15
CA GLY A 339 -3.47 -2.77 -21.98
C GLY A 339 -2.90 -1.39 -21.65
N LEU A 340 -2.25 -1.22 -20.50
CA LEU A 340 -1.66 0.05 -20.07
C LEU A 340 -0.31 0.31 -20.75
N ASP A 341 -0.01 1.57 -21.01
CA ASP A 341 1.30 2.01 -21.48
C ASP A 341 2.28 2.19 -20.32
N TRP A 342 2.79 1.08 -19.81
CA TRP A 342 3.73 1.06 -18.67
C TRP A 342 5.00 1.86 -18.92
N ALA A 343 5.46 1.97 -20.16
CA ALA A 343 6.62 2.76 -20.49
C ALA A 343 6.33 4.25 -20.28
N ALA A 344 5.18 4.74 -20.75
CA ALA A 344 4.75 6.11 -20.53
C ALA A 344 4.56 6.42 -19.02
N GLU A 345 3.97 5.47 -18.26
CA GLU A 345 3.79 5.61 -16.82
C GLU A 345 5.12 5.69 -16.06
N VAL A 346 6.09 4.84 -16.41
CA VAL A 346 7.46 4.90 -15.87
C VAL A 346 8.14 6.21 -16.22
N ASP A 347 8.04 6.66 -17.47
CA ASP A 347 8.67 7.89 -17.94
C ASP A 347 8.10 9.13 -17.22
N ALA A 348 6.77 9.22 -17.07
CA ALA A 348 6.11 10.33 -16.40
C ALA A 348 6.55 10.43 -14.92
N ARG A 349 6.49 9.32 -14.16
CA ARG A 349 6.90 9.30 -12.76
C ARG A 349 8.41 9.50 -12.59
N SER A 350 9.21 8.97 -13.51
CA SER A 350 10.65 9.19 -13.52
C SER A 350 11.01 10.65 -13.78
N ALA A 351 10.26 11.35 -14.63
CA ALA A 351 10.46 12.78 -14.86
C ALA A 351 10.14 13.59 -13.59
N LEU A 352 9.04 13.24 -12.90
CA LEU A 352 8.61 13.90 -11.67
C LEU A 352 9.60 13.70 -10.51
N THR A 353 10.20 12.50 -10.39
CA THR A 353 11.08 12.15 -9.26
C THR A 353 12.56 12.34 -9.54
N ARG A 354 12.95 12.63 -10.78
CA ARG A 354 14.36 12.64 -11.24
C ARG A 354 15.27 13.45 -10.35
N GLU A 355 14.95 14.70 -10.11
CA GLU A 355 15.79 15.60 -9.32
C GLU A 355 15.97 15.08 -7.89
N GLY A 356 14.88 14.63 -7.26
CA GLY A 356 14.93 14.07 -5.91
C GLY A 356 15.73 12.76 -5.83
N VAL A 357 15.59 11.86 -6.82
CA VAL A 357 16.36 10.59 -6.86
C VAL A 357 17.83 10.83 -7.16
N ASP A 358 18.15 11.67 -8.13
CA ASP A 358 19.54 11.95 -8.53
C ASP A 358 20.29 12.74 -7.45
N GLY A 359 19.60 13.66 -6.76
CA GLY A 359 20.13 14.47 -5.67
C GLY A 359 20.10 13.82 -4.29
N ASP A 360 19.51 12.63 -4.13
CA ASP A 360 19.34 11.99 -2.82
C ASP A 360 20.69 11.62 -2.17
N PRO A 361 21.11 12.30 -1.11
CA PRO A 361 22.40 12.07 -0.47
C PRO A 361 22.46 10.71 0.24
N ARG A 362 21.33 10.02 0.38
CA ARG A 362 21.19 8.75 1.09
C ARG A 362 20.76 7.60 0.17
N ARG A 363 20.69 7.83 -1.14
CA ARG A 363 20.42 6.78 -2.14
C ARG A 363 21.51 5.71 -2.06
N ARG A 364 21.07 4.44 -2.12
CA ARG A 364 21.96 3.28 -1.96
C ARG A 364 22.25 2.52 -3.24
N CYS A 365 21.53 2.77 -4.31
CA CYS A 365 21.80 2.13 -5.60
C CYS A 365 22.60 3.04 -6.52
N SER A 366 23.32 2.41 -7.42
CA SER A 366 24.02 3.05 -8.53
C SER A 366 23.04 3.52 -9.63
N ASP A 367 23.52 4.34 -10.55
CA ASP A 367 22.71 4.77 -11.70
C ASP A 367 22.38 3.60 -12.64
N ASP A 368 23.26 2.60 -12.73
CA ASP A 368 23.01 1.38 -13.52
C ASP A 368 21.88 0.55 -12.89
N GLU A 369 21.88 0.35 -11.59
CA GLU A 369 20.79 -0.35 -10.87
C GLU A 369 19.45 0.41 -10.97
N LEU A 370 19.49 1.73 -10.91
CA LEU A 370 18.33 2.59 -11.11
C LEU A 370 17.73 2.41 -12.51
N THR A 371 18.59 2.45 -13.53
CA THR A 371 18.20 2.25 -14.93
C THR A 371 17.61 0.85 -15.13
N GLU A 372 18.29 -0.20 -14.65
CA GLU A 372 17.79 -1.58 -14.72
C GLU A 372 16.41 -1.75 -14.08
N ARG A 373 16.16 -1.07 -12.96
CA ARG A 373 14.85 -1.11 -12.31
C ARG A 373 13.75 -0.45 -13.13
N ARG A 374 14.00 0.73 -13.67
CA ARG A 374 13.07 1.43 -14.56
C ARG A 374 12.74 0.61 -15.80
N ASP A 375 13.77 0.07 -16.48
CA ASP A 375 13.60 -0.79 -17.65
C ASP A 375 12.79 -2.05 -17.33
N ARG A 376 13.05 -2.66 -16.17
CA ARG A 376 12.31 -3.84 -15.72
C ARG A 376 10.82 -3.55 -15.55
N VAL A 377 10.45 -2.44 -14.92
CA VAL A 377 9.05 -2.07 -14.72
C VAL A 377 8.40 -1.71 -16.06
N ALA A 378 9.07 -0.94 -16.90
CA ALA A 378 8.57 -0.59 -18.23
C ALA A 378 8.29 -1.81 -19.12
N GLY A 379 9.10 -2.87 -19.00
CA GLY A 379 8.95 -4.12 -19.73
C GLY A 379 8.11 -5.20 -19.05
N TRP A 380 7.57 -4.94 -17.85
CA TRP A 380 6.97 -5.96 -16.98
C TRP A 380 5.70 -6.60 -17.54
N ALA A 381 4.82 -5.80 -18.13
CA ALA A 381 3.42 -6.15 -18.39
C ALA A 381 3.23 -7.41 -19.23
N SER A 382 3.96 -7.53 -20.34
CA SER A 382 3.80 -8.67 -21.28
C SER A 382 4.11 -10.01 -20.62
N ASP A 383 5.24 -10.10 -19.94
CA ASP A 383 5.69 -11.34 -19.29
C ASP A 383 4.81 -11.68 -18.07
N ALA A 384 4.43 -10.70 -17.26
CA ALA A 384 3.56 -10.88 -16.11
C ALA A 384 2.18 -11.38 -16.54
N SER A 385 1.59 -10.77 -17.56
CA SER A 385 0.28 -11.18 -18.10
C SER A 385 0.32 -12.58 -18.71
N ALA A 386 1.38 -12.92 -19.43
CA ALA A 386 1.55 -14.27 -19.98
C ALA A 386 1.69 -15.32 -18.86
N ARG A 387 2.44 -15.03 -17.80
CA ARG A 387 2.61 -15.91 -16.63
C ARG A 387 1.29 -16.09 -15.88
N LEU A 388 0.55 -15.00 -15.64
CA LEU A 388 -0.74 -15.06 -14.93
C LEU A 388 -1.75 -15.90 -15.69
N ARG A 389 -1.91 -15.68 -17.01
CA ARG A 389 -2.77 -16.51 -17.86
C ARG A 389 -2.33 -17.97 -17.92
N ALA A 390 -1.03 -18.25 -17.86
CA ALA A 390 -0.52 -19.63 -17.88
C ALA A 390 -0.81 -20.36 -16.57
N ALA A 391 -0.70 -19.71 -15.43
CA ALA A 391 -0.97 -20.28 -14.11
C ALA A 391 -2.44 -20.66 -13.92
N TRP A 392 -3.36 -19.87 -14.48
CA TRP A 392 -4.80 -20.04 -14.30
C TRP A 392 -5.54 -20.61 -15.55
N ARG A 393 -4.87 -21.47 -16.29
CA ARG A 393 -5.46 -22.22 -17.45
C ARG A 393 -6.40 -23.34 -17.02
#